data_4dd2590a71d5967ddcacea6b1617be45
#
_entry.id   4dd2590a71d5967ddcacea6b1617be45
#
_cell.length_a   1.000
_cell.length_b   1.000
_cell.length_c   1.000
_cell.angle_alpha   90.00
_cell.angle_beta   90.00
_cell.angle_gamma   90.00
#
_symmetry.space_group_name_H-M   'P 1'
#
loop_
_entity.id
_entity.type
_entity.pdbx_description
1 polymer ?
#
loop_
_entity_poly.entity_id
_entity_poly.type
_entity_poly.pdbx_seq_one_letter_code
_entity_poly.pdbx_strand_id
1 'polypeptide(L)'
;DYARSKGIAVINTPAASTRSVAELAMSHIYALSRNIHRSKKEMSTADADFKGLKSGYSKGTELAGKTLGIIGFGRIGQEVAKLAMGSNMRILPYDPYVEETELKFNIFGNDNLNLAVKVNTVDKEYVIKNSDFITLHLPFADGKPIIGAEEIAKMKNGVVLINTARGGAINEDALMEGLASGKIYGAGLDVFDNEPHPRRDILDHPMISLTPHIGGSTKEAQMKIGIELADSIITYLEANP
;
A
#
# COMPACT_ATOMS: atom_id res chain seq x y z
N ASP A 1 5.43 -24.67 7.54
CA ASP A 1 6.23 -25.90 7.60
C ASP A 1 5.80 -26.84 8.73
N TYR A 2 5.55 -26.35 9.97
CA TYR A 2 5.12 -27.20 11.10
C TYR A 2 3.82 -27.97 10.80
N ALA A 3 2.78 -27.31 10.30
CA ALA A 3 1.51 -27.99 9.97
C ALA A 3 1.72 -29.07 8.90
N ARG A 4 2.48 -28.77 7.86
CA ARG A 4 2.82 -29.77 6.81
C ARG A 4 3.60 -30.96 7.37
N SER A 5 4.53 -30.74 8.32
CA SER A 5 5.27 -31.83 9.00
C SER A 5 4.38 -32.73 9.83
N LYS A 6 3.14 -32.31 10.15
CA LYS A 6 2.11 -33.08 10.84
C LYS A 6 1.05 -33.66 9.90
N GLY A 7 1.26 -33.59 8.59
CA GLY A 7 0.28 -34.06 7.60
C GLY A 7 -0.97 -33.18 7.49
N ILE A 8 -0.93 -31.94 8.00
CA ILE A 8 -2.04 -31.01 7.97
C ILE A 8 -1.94 -30.17 6.70
N ALA A 9 -2.99 -30.21 5.87
CA ALA A 9 -3.11 -29.34 4.71
C ALA A 9 -3.32 -27.89 5.14
N VAL A 10 -2.59 -26.97 4.48
CA VAL A 10 -2.72 -25.53 4.69
C VAL A 10 -3.20 -24.90 3.39
N ILE A 11 -4.39 -24.31 3.44
CA ILE A 11 -5.04 -23.63 2.31
C ILE A 11 -5.17 -22.17 2.66
N ASN A 12 -4.90 -21.29 1.70
CA ASN A 12 -5.10 -19.83 1.83
C ASN A 12 -5.79 -19.28 0.57
N THR A 13 -6.26 -18.05 0.66
CA THR A 13 -6.99 -17.32 -0.40
C THR A 13 -6.22 -16.07 -0.83
N PRO A 14 -5.13 -16.23 -1.60
CA PRO A 14 -4.19 -15.15 -1.85
C PRO A 14 -4.68 -14.12 -2.88
N ALA A 15 -5.76 -14.39 -3.61
CA ALA A 15 -6.26 -13.50 -4.67
C ALA A 15 -7.45 -12.64 -4.24
N ALA A 16 -8.25 -13.12 -3.29
CA ALA A 16 -9.55 -12.56 -2.94
C ALA A 16 -9.51 -11.08 -2.48
N SER A 17 -8.49 -10.67 -1.74
CA SER A 17 -8.36 -9.32 -1.19
C SER A 17 -7.54 -8.35 -2.06
N THR A 18 -7.05 -8.78 -3.22
CA THR A 18 -6.13 -7.99 -4.07
C THR A 18 -6.64 -6.58 -4.33
N ARG A 19 -7.88 -6.44 -4.80
CA ARG A 19 -8.48 -5.15 -5.15
C ARG A 19 -8.69 -4.26 -3.93
N SER A 20 -9.17 -4.83 -2.83
CA SER A 20 -9.43 -4.07 -1.59
C SER A 20 -8.16 -3.46 -1.02
N VAL A 21 -7.06 -4.23 -0.96
CA VAL A 21 -5.77 -3.73 -0.48
C VAL A 21 -5.23 -2.63 -1.39
N ALA A 22 -5.35 -2.80 -2.71
CA ALA A 22 -4.91 -1.79 -3.67
C ALA A 22 -5.69 -0.48 -3.54
N GLU A 23 -7.01 -0.56 -3.35
CA GLU A 23 -7.86 0.62 -3.12
C GLU A 23 -7.54 1.32 -1.79
N LEU A 24 -7.23 0.56 -0.73
CA LEU A 24 -6.81 1.15 0.54
C LEU A 24 -5.46 1.87 0.41
N ALA A 25 -4.48 1.28 -0.29
CA ALA A 25 -3.20 1.94 -0.54
C ALA A 25 -3.39 3.27 -1.29
N MET A 26 -4.21 3.29 -2.33
CA MET A 26 -4.54 4.53 -3.05
C MET A 26 -5.33 5.52 -2.18
N SER A 27 -6.19 5.04 -1.28
CA SER A 27 -6.93 5.89 -0.33
C SER A 27 -5.97 6.63 0.62
N HIS A 28 -4.93 5.97 1.13
CA HIS A 28 -3.87 6.62 1.92
C HIS A 28 -3.12 7.66 1.08
N ILE A 29 -2.78 7.35 -0.19
CA ILE A 29 -2.12 8.30 -1.10
C ILE A 29 -2.98 9.56 -1.27
N TYR A 30 -4.28 9.42 -1.56
CA TYR A 30 -5.19 10.55 -1.68
C TYR A 30 -5.35 11.31 -0.36
N ALA A 31 -5.49 10.59 0.77
CA ALA A 31 -5.65 11.21 2.07
C ALA A 31 -4.45 12.09 2.45
N LEU A 32 -3.22 11.61 2.20
CA LEU A 32 -1.99 12.36 2.46
C LEU A 32 -1.80 13.52 1.48
N SER A 33 -2.05 13.30 0.19
CA SER A 33 -1.92 14.34 -0.84
C SER A 33 -2.83 15.53 -0.60
N ARG A 34 -4.02 15.31 -0.01
CA ARG A 34 -5.05 16.34 0.19
C ARG A 34 -5.34 16.62 1.67
N ASN A 35 -4.52 16.13 2.60
CA ASN A 35 -4.64 16.30 4.04
C ASN A 35 -6.00 15.82 4.64
N ILE A 36 -6.68 14.88 4.00
CA ILE A 36 -8.00 14.39 4.42
C ILE A 36 -7.92 13.74 5.81
N HIS A 37 -6.84 12.99 6.09
CA HIS A 37 -6.60 12.29 7.36
C HIS A 37 -6.58 13.24 8.58
N ARG A 38 -6.19 14.50 8.39
CA ARG A 38 -6.11 15.52 9.44
C ARG A 38 -7.36 16.40 9.49
N SER A 39 -7.91 16.74 8.34
CA SER A 39 -8.91 17.81 8.20
C SER A 39 -10.15 17.56 9.08
N LYS A 40 -10.62 16.31 9.17
CA LYS A 40 -11.77 15.97 10.02
C LYS A 40 -11.51 16.30 11.49
N LYS A 41 -10.36 15.88 12.02
CA LYS A 41 -9.98 16.11 13.42
C LYS A 41 -9.85 17.60 13.72
N GLU A 42 -9.14 18.32 12.86
CA GLU A 42 -8.87 19.75 13.05
C GLU A 42 -10.13 20.61 12.87
N MET A 43 -11.02 20.27 11.90
CA MET A 43 -12.30 20.97 11.72
C MET A 43 -13.32 20.68 12.80
N SER A 44 -13.19 19.60 13.55
CA SER A 44 -14.13 19.20 14.60
C SER A 44 -13.81 19.80 15.96
N THR A 45 -12.75 20.61 16.09
CA THR A 45 -12.46 21.32 17.34
C THR A 45 -13.40 22.51 17.53
N ALA A 46 -13.77 22.82 18.77
CA ALA A 46 -14.75 23.87 19.09
C ALA A 46 -14.34 25.26 18.57
N ASP A 47 -13.01 25.51 18.51
CA ASP A 47 -12.42 26.81 18.11
C ASP A 47 -11.75 26.71 16.73
N ALA A 48 -12.26 25.87 15.82
CA ALA A 48 -11.66 25.67 14.52
C ALA A 48 -11.63 26.99 13.69
N ASP A 49 -10.44 27.49 13.41
CA ASP A 49 -10.25 28.59 12.47
C ASP A 49 -10.34 28.09 11.02
N PHE A 50 -11.53 28.17 10.44
CA PHE A 50 -11.78 27.73 9.06
C PHE A 50 -10.89 28.43 8.03
N LYS A 51 -10.56 29.72 8.21
CA LYS A 51 -9.70 30.49 7.30
C LYS A 51 -8.25 30.04 7.42
N GLY A 52 -7.76 29.85 8.63
CA GLY A 52 -6.42 29.34 8.89
C GLY A 52 -6.24 27.92 8.36
N LEU A 53 -7.22 27.03 8.58
CA LEU A 53 -7.20 25.67 8.03
C LEU A 53 -7.22 25.67 6.50
N LYS A 54 -8.08 26.48 5.87
CA LYS A 54 -8.10 26.62 4.41
C LYS A 54 -6.74 27.07 3.85
N SER A 55 -6.11 28.03 4.48
CA SER A 55 -4.77 28.53 4.11
C SER A 55 -3.71 27.46 4.34
N GLY A 56 -3.72 26.79 5.50
CA GLY A 56 -2.78 25.73 5.85
C GLY A 56 -2.81 24.54 4.90
N TYR A 57 -3.99 24.21 4.36
CA TYR A 57 -4.19 23.09 3.41
C TYR A 57 -4.03 23.49 1.95
N SER A 58 -3.76 24.75 1.62
CA SER A 58 -3.55 25.21 0.24
C SER A 58 -2.33 24.61 -0.46
N LYS A 59 -1.44 23.92 0.29
CA LYS A 59 -0.24 23.22 -0.19
C LYS A 59 -0.48 21.74 -0.51
N GLY A 60 -1.71 21.33 -0.75
CA GLY A 60 -2.01 19.97 -1.21
C GLY A 60 -1.34 19.66 -2.55
N THR A 61 -1.12 18.37 -2.82
CA THR A 61 -0.44 17.88 -4.01
C THR A 61 -1.43 17.19 -4.94
N GLU A 62 -1.35 17.47 -6.25
CA GLU A 62 -2.00 16.66 -7.28
C GLU A 62 -1.15 15.45 -7.61
N LEU A 63 -1.80 14.32 -7.92
CA LEU A 63 -1.11 13.08 -8.26
C LEU A 63 -0.66 13.03 -9.72
N ALA A 64 -1.32 13.77 -10.59
CA ALA A 64 -0.99 13.81 -12.01
C ALA A 64 0.48 14.21 -12.24
N GLY A 65 1.20 13.38 -13.01
CA GLY A 65 2.61 13.57 -13.30
C GLY A 65 3.58 13.21 -12.16
N LYS A 66 3.09 12.87 -10.96
CA LYS A 66 3.92 12.33 -9.86
C LYS A 66 4.32 10.89 -10.13
N THR A 67 5.41 10.48 -9.54
CA THR A 67 5.95 9.12 -9.68
C THR A 67 5.59 8.27 -8.46
N LEU A 68 4.91 7.15 -8.70
CA LEU A 68 4.66 6.10 -7.71
C LEU A 68 5.66 4.98 -7.88
N GLY A 69 6.53 4.80 -6.89
CA GLY A 69 7.36 3.62 -6.72
C GLY A 69 6.54 2.49 -6.11
N ILE A 70 6.57 1.32 -6.71
CA ILE A 70 5.86 0.12 -6.23
C ILE A 70 6.89 -0.95 -5.93
N ILE A 71 7.10 -1.25 -4.65
CA ILE A 71 8.04 -2.28 -4.20
C ILE A 71 7.25 -3.56 -3.92
N GLY A 72 7.37 -4.53 -4.82
CA GLY A 72 6.52 -5.72 -4.93
C GLY A 72 5.51 -5.56 -6.06
N PHE A 73 5.75 -6.24 -7.19
CA PHE A 73 4.91 -6.11 -8.39
C PHE A 73 4.12 -7.39 -8.69
N GLY A 74 3.71 -8.07 -7.61
CA GLY A 74 2.74 -9.15 -7.64
C GLY A 74 1.30 -8.64 -7.86
N ARG A 75 0.28 -9.48 -7.55
CA ARG A 75 -1.14 -9.15 -7.77
C ARG A 75 -1.56 -7.78 -7.23
N ILE A 76 -1.23 -7.47 -5.98
CA ILE A 76 -1.62 -6.20 -5.35
C ILE A 76 -0.88 -5.03 -6.00
N GLY A 77 0.44 -5.12 -6.18
CA GLY A 77 1.24 -4.06 -6.80
C GLY A 77 0.78 -3.72 -8.23
N GLN A 78 0.42 -4.74 -9.02
CA GLN A 78 -0.14 -4.55 -10.36
C GLN A 78 -1.51 -3.87 -10.33
N GLU A 79 -2.35 -4.20 -9.36
CA GLU A 79 -3.66 -3.55 -9.21
C GLU A 79 -3.54 -2.10 -8.74
N VAL A 80 -2.60 -1.81 -7.83
CA VAL A 80 -2.22 -0.43 -7.44
C VAL A 80 -1.72 0.35 -8.65
N ALA A 81 -0.88 -0.25 -9.50
CA ALA A 81 -0.38 0.38 -10.72
C ALA A 81 -1.51 0.83 -11.64
N LYS A 82 -2.52 -0.04 -11.87
CA LYS A 82 -3.69 0.31 -12.70
C LYS A 82 -4.46 1.50 -12.13
N LEU A 83 -4.70 1.51 -10.81
CA LEU A 83 -5.39 2.61 -10.14
C LEU A 83 -4.60 3.92 -10.22
N ALA A 84 -3.29 3.85 -10.02
CA ALA A 84 -2.41 5.01 -10.08
C ALA A 84 -2.28 5.57 -11.51
N MET A 85 -2.22 4.70 -12.53
CA MET A 85 -2.29 5.12 -13.94
C MET A 85 -3.60 5.85 -14.25
N GLY A 86 -4.73 5.40 -13.67
CA GLY A 86 -6.02 6.11 -13.76
C GLY A 86 -6.00 7.52 -13.15
N SER A 87 -5.03 7.78 -12.25
CA SER A 87 -4.77 9.11 -11.67
C SER A 87 -3.65 9.88 -12.38
N ASN A 88 -3.25 9.45 -13.58
CA ASN A 88 -2.15 10.02 -14.37
C ASN A 88 -0.79 10.03 -13.65
N MET A 89 -0.53 9.08 -12.75
CA MET A 89 0.78 8.90 -12.14
C MET A 89 1.74 8.13 -13.07
N ARG A 90 3.03 8.41 -12.97
CA ARG A 90 4.09 7.57 -13.53
C ARG A 90 4.35 6.40 -12.59
N ILE A 91 4.55 5.20 -13.13
CA ILE A 91 4.77 3.99 -12.36
C ILE A 91 6.22 3.57 -12.47
N LEU A 92 6.88 3.32 -11.34
CA LEU A 92 8.21 2.71 -11.22
C LEU A 92 8.10 1.45 -10.35
N PRO A 93 7.83 0.27 -10.93
CA PRO A 93 7.75 -0.96 -10.15
C PRO A 93 9.11 -1.62 -9.98
N TYR A 94 9.30 -2.26 -8.84
CA TYR A 94 10.36 -3.21 -8.55
C TYR A 94 9.78 -4.52 -8.03
N ASP A 95 10.30 -5.62 -8.51
CA ASP A 95 10.02 -6.95 -7.97
C ASP A 95 11.23 -7.86 -8.22
N PRO A 96 11.66 -8.69 -7.25
CA PRO A 96 12.81 -9.57 -7.44
C PRO A 96 12.54 -10.75 -8.40
N TYR A 97 11.27 -11.02 -8.74
CA TYR A 97 10.86 -12.18 -9.55
C TYR A 97 10.10 -11.80 -10.83
N VAL A 98 9.70 -10.56 -10.99
CA VAL A 98 8.93 -10.07 -12.14
C VAL A 98 9.78 -9.05 -12.89
N GLU A 99 10.24 -9.39 -14.09
CA GLU A 99 10.97 -8.46 -14.95
C GLU A 99 10.03 -7.60 -15.80
N GLU A 100 8.94 -8.21 -16.24
CA GLU A 100 7.99 -7.59 -17.15
C GLU A 100 6.59 -8.19 -16.92
N THR A 101 5.56 -7.38 -17.09
CA THR A 101 4.17 -7.84 -17.06
C THR A 101 3.28 -6.99 -17.96
N GLU A 102 2.14 -7.55 -18.38
CA GLU A 102 1.10 -6.86 -19.10
C GLU A 102 -0.08 -6.56 -18.18
N LEU A 103 -0.31 -5.29 -17.92
CA LEU A 103 -1.47 -4.83 -17.14
C LEU A 103 -2.69 -4.73 -18.04
N LYS A 104 -3.66 -5.61 -17.82
CA LYS A 104 -4.95 -5.59 -18.54
C LYS A 104 -5.94 -4.73 -17.77
N PHE A 105 -6.58 -3.82 -18.47
CA PHE A 105 -7.61 -2.93 -17.93
C PHE A 105 -8.98 -3.43 -18.34
N ASN A 106 -9.85 -3.60 -17.37
CA ASN A 106 -11.27 -3.82 -17.59
C ASN A 106 -12.00 -2.50 -17.34
N ILE A 107 -12.63 -1.95 -18.36
CA ILE A 107 -13.39 -0.70 -18.26
C ILE A 107 -14.86 -1.08 -18.22
N PHE A 108 -15.49 -0.86 -17.06
CA PHE A 108 -16.88 -1.19 -16.83
C PHE A 108 -17.81 -0.64 -17.91
N GLY A 109 -18.68 -1.49 -18.43
CA GLY A 109 -19.62 -1.12 -19.49
C GLY A 109 -19.01 -1.05 -20.89
N ASN A 110 -17.77 -1.53 -21.08
CA ASN A 110 -17.11 -1.53 -22.37
C ASN A 110 -16.33 -2.82 -22.62
N ASP A 111 -17.06 -3.91 -22.82
CA ASP A 111 -16.50 -5.26 -22.96
C ASP A 111 -15.66 -5.47 -24.23
N ASN A 112 -15.78 -4.55 -25.21
CA ASN A 112 -15.03 -4.59 -26.47
C ASN A 112 -13.68 -3.85 -26.39
N LEU A 113 -13.38 -3.17 -25.29
CA LEU A 113 -12.12 -2.44 -25.12
C LEU A 113 -11.07 -3.29 -24.42
N ASN A 114 -10.13 -3.85 -25.20
CA ASN A 114 -8.96 -4.54 -24.69
C ASN A 114 -7.79 -3.55 -24.58
N LEU A 115 -7.69 -2.88 -23.44
CA LEU A 115 -6.54 -2.02 -23.14
C LEU A 115 -5.54 -2.82 -22.32
N ALA A 116 -4.33 -2.97 -22.83
CA ALA A 116 -3.22 -3.58 -22.12
C ALA A 116 -1.99 -2.68 -22.18
N VAL A 117 -1.29 -2.57 -21.05
CA VAL A 117 -0.07 -1.77 -20.94
C VAL A 117 1.06 -2.67 -20.49
N LYS A 118 2.12 -2.75 -21.29
CA LYS A 118 3.36 -3.45 -20.94
C LYS A 118 4.15 -2.60 -19.95
N VAL A 119 4.55 -3.20 -18.84
CA VAL A 119 5.30 -2.55 -17.77
C VAL A 119 6.52 -3.39 -17.43
N ASN A 120 7.69 -2.77 -17.46
CA ASN A 120 8.95 -3.36 -17.02
C ASN A 120 9.26 -2.90 -15.61
N THR A 121 9.81 -3.79 -14.79
CA THR A 121 10.36 -3.45 -13.48
C THR A 121 11.73 -2.79 -13.64
N VAL A 122 12.14 -2.07 -12.62
CA VAL A 122 13.46 -1.42 -12.55
C VAL A 122 14.14 -1.80 -11.22
N ASP A 123 15.40 -1.45 -11.05
CA ASP A 123 16.13 -1.72 -9.82
C ASP A 123 15.50 -1.03 -8.61
N LYS A 124 15.53 -1.69 -7.43
CA LYS A 124 15.02 -1.15 -6.17
C LYS A 124 15.60 0.23 -5.87
N GLU A 125 16.91 0.39 -6.08
CA GLU A 125 17.58 1.67 -5.80
C GLU A 125 17.08 2.79 -6.73
N TYR A 126 16.78 2.47 -7.98
CA TYR A 126 16.20 3.42 -8.92
C TYR A 126 14.80 3.87 -8.47
N VAL A 127 13.97 2.93 -8.00
CA VAL A 127 12.66 3.23 -7.41
C VAL A 127 12.79 4.17 -6.21
N ILE A 128 13.67 3.84 -5.27
CA ILE A 128 13.92 4.61 -4.04
C ILE A 128 14.32 6.06 -4.37
N LYS A 129 15.22 6.27 -5.33
CA LYS A 129 15.74 7.61 -5.66
C LYS A 129 14.77 8.49 -6.45
N ASN A 130 13.87 7.89 -7.23
CA ASN A 130 13.10 8.63 -8.24
C ASN A 130 11.61 8.76 -7.95
N SER A 131 11.10 8.19 -6.87
CA SER A 131 9.69 8.20 -6.53
C SER A 131 9.29 9.39 -5.65
N ASP A 132 8.10 9.93 -5.89
CA ASP A 132 7.46 10.94 -5.03
C ASP A 132 6.59 10.24 -3.96
N PHE A 133 6.06 9.08 -4.30
CA PHE A 133 5.32 8.16 -3.42
C PHE A 133 5.92 6.78 -3.55
N ILE A 134 6.01 6.03 -2.45
CA ILE A 134 6.49 4.63 -2.46
C ILE A 134 5.48 3.78 -1.70
N THR A 135 5.02 2.68 -2.29
CA THR A 135 4.10 1.73 -1.68
C THR A 135 4.70 0.32 -1.67
N LEU A 136 4.48 -0.39 -0.56
CA LEU A 136 5.07 -1.72 -0.33
C LEU A 136 4.00 -2.82 -0.49
N HIS A 137 4.34 -3.85 -1.28
CA HIS A 137 3.50 -5.02 -1.54
C HIS A 137 4.29 -6.33 -1.59
N LEU A 138 5.49 -6.33 -1.00
CA LEU A 138 6.29 -7.55 -0.79
C LEU A 138 5.93 -8.23 0.53
N PRO A 139 6.03 -9.55 0.62
CA PRO A 139 5.96 -10.24 1.90
C PRO A 139 7.16 -9.82 2.77
N PHE A 140 6.93 -9.69 4.08
CA PHE A 140 7.99 -9.49 5.07
C PHE A 140 8.42 -10.87 5.57
N ALA A 141 9.50 -11.44 5.01
CA ALA A 141 9.88 -12.84 5.25
C ALA A 141 11.10 -13.00 6.18
N ASP A 142 12.07 -12.09 6.11
CA ASP A 142 13.40 -12.31 6.70
C ASP A 142 13.65 -11.50 7.98
N GLY A 143 12.63 -10.88 8.56
CA GLY A 143 12.75 -10.04 9.75
C GLY A 143 13.57 -8.76 9.54
N LYS A 144 13.96 -8.44 8.29
CA LYS A 144 14.67 -7.21 7.94
C LYS A 144 13.73 -6.23 7.24
N PRO A 145 13.69 -4.98 7.66
CA PRO A 145 12.90 -3.96 6.97
C PRO A 145 13.28 -3.83 5.49
N ILE A 146 12.28 -3.67 4.65
CA ILE A 146 12.47 -3.36 3.22
C ILE A 146 12.94 -1.92 3.07
N ILE A 147 12.42 -1.04 3.93
CA ILE A 147 12.76 0.38 4.04
C ILE A 147 13.31 0.64 5.44
N GLY A 148 14.58 0.96 5.51
CA GLY A 148 15.29 1.42 6.70
C GLY A 148 15.88 2.81 6.52
N ALA A 149 16.75 3.22 7.45
CA ALA A 149 17.39 4.54 7.42
C ALA A 149 18.22 4.77 6.13
N GLU A 150 18.88 3.73 5.62
CA GLU A 150 19.68 3.82 4.40
C GLU A 150 18.82 4.11 3.17
N GLU A 151 17.67 3.42 3.02
CA GLU A 151 16.74 3.67 1.93
C GLU A 151 16.15 5.06 2.05
N ILE A 152 15.69 5.46 3.24
CA ILE A 152 15.11 6.79 3.49
C ILE A 152 16.11 7.89 3.12
N ALA A 153 17.37 7.75 3.49
CA ALA A 153 18.40 8.74 3.16
C ALA A 153 18.55 8.98 1.65
N LYS A 154 18.35 7.93 0.84
CA LYS A 154 18.45 7.97 -0.64
C LYS A 154 17.20 8.50 -1.34
N MET A 155 16.04 8.58 -0.66
CA MET A 155 14.77 9.02 -1.24
C MET A 155 14.79 10.51 -1.60
N LYS A 156 13.80 10.95 -2.35
CA LYS A 156 13.53 12.38 -2.53
C LYS A 156 13.11 13.03 -1.20
N ASN A 157 13.43 14.30 -1.02
CA ASN A 157 12.90 15.06 0.12
C ASN A 157 11.38 15.24 -0.05
N GLY A 158 10.63 15.02 1.02
CA GLY A 158 9.18 15.11 1.00
C GLY A 158 8.48 13.89 0.38
N VAL A 159 9.14 12.74 0.30
CA VAL A 159 8.53 11.48 -0.16
C VAL A 159 7.38 11.06 0.76
N VAL A 160 6.39 10.38 0.20
CA VAL A 160 5.29 9.76 0.94
C VAL A 160 5.45 8.24 0.92
N LEU A 161 5.38 7.59 2.08
CA LEU A 161 5.50 6.13 2.22
C LEU A 161 4.15 5.50 2.54
N ILE A 162 3.83 4.38 1.88
CA ILE A 162 2.60 3.61 2.12
C ILE A 162 2.96 2.16 2.45
N ASN A 163 2.46 1.66 3.58
CA ASN A 163 2.59 0.27 3.96
C ASN A 163 1.22 -0.34 4.29
N THR A 164 0.71 -1.13 3.35
CA THR A 164 -0.48 -1.97 3.51
C THR A 164 -0.11 -3.46 3.35
N ALA A 165 1.18 -3.80 3.53
CA ALA A 165 1.70 -5.14 3.33
C ALA A 165 1.86 -5.89 4.66
N ARG A 166 2.88 -5.54 5.45
CA ARG A 166 3.14 -6.17 6.77
C ARG A 166 3.82 -5.17 7.70
N GLY A 167 3.53 -5.26 9.01
CA GLY A 167 4.34 -4.62 10.05
C GLY A 167 5.80 -5.04 9.92
N GLY A 168 6.73 -4.17 10.25
CA GLY A 168 8.17 -4.39 10.11
C GLY A 168 8.74 -4.16 8.71
N ALA A 169 7.92 -4.04 7.67
CA ALA A 169 8.41 -3.77 6.31
C ALA A 169 9.05 -2.37 6.18
N ILE A 170 8.61 -1.41 6.98
CA ILE A 170 9.27 -0.12 7.19
C ILE A 170 9.78 -0.12 8.63
N ASN A 171 11.06 0.22 8.84
CA ASN A 171 11.58 0.45 10.18
C ASN A 171 10.90 1.67 10.80
N GLU A 172 10.16 1.47 11.88
CA GLU A 172 9.33 2.52 12.49
C GLU A 172 10.17 3.65 13.11
N ASP A 173 11.37 3.36 13.67
CA ASP A 173 12.25 4.40 14.19
C ASP A 173 12.78 5.29 13.05
N ALA A 174 13.27 4.68 11.97
CA ALA A 174 13.73 5.41 10.80
C ALA A 174 12.61 6.21 10.12
N LEU A 175 11.37 5.71 10.14
CA LEU A 175 10.20 6.44 9.67
C LEU A 175 9.97 7.72 10.50
N MET A 176 10.01 7.60 11.84
CA MET A 176 9.80 8.74 12.74
C MET A 176 10.91 9.79 12.62
N GLU A 177 12.16 9.37 12.48
CA GLU A 177 13.29 10.27 12.19
C GLU A 177 13.13 10.97 10.83
N GLY A 178 12.67 10.22 9.81
CA GLY A 178 12.39 10.76 8.48
C GLY A 178 11.29 11.82 8.47
N LEU A 179 10.23 11.59 9.25
CA LEU A 179 9.14 12.56 9.43
C LEU A 179 9.63 13.81 10.19
N ALA A 180 10.39 13.63 11.27
CA ALA A 180 10.91 14.73 12.08
C ALA A 180 11.88 15.62 11.29
N SER A 181 12.71 15.05 10.43
CA SER A 181 13.64 15.80 9.57
C SER A 181 12.98 16.42 8.32
N GLY A 182 11.74 16.11 8.01
CA GLY A 182 11.05 16.50 6.77
C GLY A 182 11.54 15.75 5.52
N LYS A 183 12.37 14.74 5.68
CA LYS A 183 12.77 13.83 4.59
C LYS A 183 11.56 13.07 4.05
N ILE A 184 10.68 12.63 4.95
CA ILE A 184 9.37 12.03 4.67
C ILE A 184 8.31 13.09 4.95
N TYR A 185 7.44 13.35 3.97
CA TYR A 185 6.30 14.25 4.15
C TYR A 185 5.21 13.62 5.00
N GLY A 186 4.93 12.34 4.79
CA GLY A 186 3.91 11.61 5.52
C GLY A 186 3.92 10.13 5.20
N ALA A 187 3.20 9.35 6.00
CA ALA A 187 3.06 7.91 5.78
C ALA A 187 1.60 7.45 5.87
N GLY A 188 1.24 6.44 5.06
CA GLY A 188 -0.03 5.70 5.16
C GLY A 188 0.25 4.30 5.70
N LEU A 189 -0.30 3.95 6.85
CA LEU A 189 -0.03 2.68 7.50
C LEU A 189 -1.35 1.96 7.80
N ASP A 190 -1.46 0.73 7.30
CA ASP A 190 -2.53 -0.22 7.66
C ASP A 190 -2.01 -1.33 8.58
N VAL A 191 -0.68 -1.44 8.70
CA VAL A 191 0.02 -2.49 9.44
C VAL A 191 1.15 -1.92 10.27
N PHE A 192 1.48 -2.56 11.41
CA PHE A 192 2.38 -2.06 12.43
C PHE A 192 3.31 -3.17 12.97
N ASP A 193 4.48 -2.80 13.50
CA ASP A 193 5.46 -3.76 14.03
C ASP A 193 4.90 -4.58 15.19
N ASN A 194 4.13 -3.96 16.05
CA ASN A 194 3.67 -4.58 17.30
C ASN A 194 2.14 -4.69 17.37
N GLU A 195 1.53 -5.27 16.32
CA GLU A 195 0.10 -5.58 16.37
C GLU A 195 -0.20 -6.65 17.45
N PRO A 196 -1.27 -6.50 18.22
CA PRO A 196 -2.32 -5.47 18.18
C PRO A 196 -2.04 -4.20 19.02
N HIS A 197 -0.80 -3.93 19.41
CA HIS A 197 -0.40 -2.82 20.28
C HIS A 197 0.60 -1.88 19.57
N PRO A 198 0.19 -1.13 18.52
CA PRO A 198 1.06 -0.20 17.83
C PRO A 198 1.59 0.89 18.75
N ARG A 199 2.75 1.44 18.40
CA ARG A 199 3.43 2.53 19.12
C ARG A 199 2.55 3.78 19.16
N ARG A 200 2.48 4.41 20.34
CA ARG A 200 1.64 5.58 20.55
C ARG A 200 2.10 6.81 19.78
N ASP A 201 3.41 7.02 19.64
CA ASP A 201 3.98 8.13 18.88
C ASP A 201 3.64 8.05 17.38
N ILE A 202 3.50 6.84 16.81
CA ILE A 202 3.00 6.63 15.44
C ILE A 202 1.51 6.95 15.35
N LEU A 203 0.70 6.44 16.30
CA LEU A 203 -0.75 6.63 16.30
C LEU A 203 -1.16 8.10 16.45
N ASP A 204 -0.38 8.88 17.18
CA ASP A 204 -0.67 10.29 17.46
C ASP A 204 -0.04 11.25 16.43
N HIS A 205 0.82 10.75 15.51
CA HIS A 205 1.55 11.59 14.58
C HIS A 205 0.64 12.21 13.51
N PRO A 206 0.60 13.56 13.37
CA PRO A 206 -0.35 14.24 12.50
C PRO A 206 -0.14 14.00 11.00
N MET A 207 1.06 13.57 10.59
CA MET A 207 1.39 13.31 9.19
C MET A 207 1.31 11.81 8.86
N ILE A 208 0.69 11.00 9.71
CA ILE A 208 0.45 9.58 9.43
C ILE A 208 -1.05 9.35 9.23
N SER A 209 -1.41 8.78 8.08
CA SER A 209 -2.76 8.28 7.78
C SER A 209 -2.86 6.83 8.22
N LEU A 210 -3.77 6.50 9.13
CA LEU A 210 -3.84 5.22 9.83
C LEU A 210 -5.12 4.47 9.51
N THR A 211 -5.01 3.15 9.37
CA THR A 211 -6.12 2.20 9.40
C THR A 211 -5.75 0.95 10.20
N PRO A 212 -6.69 0.27 10.88
CA PRO A 212 -6.40 -0.81 11.82
C PRO A 212 -6.38 -2.19 11.13
N HIS A 213 -5.46 -2.39 10.18
CA HIS A 213 -5.25 -3.62 9.41
C HIS A 213 -6.54 -4.10 8.70
N ILE A 214 -7.10 -3.23 7.89
CA ILE A 214 -8.38 -3.46 7.18
C ILE A 214 -8.24 -3.64 5.66
N GLY A 215 -7.03 -3.80 5.15
CA GLY A 215 -6.79 -3.92 3.70
C GLY A 215 -7.66 -4.97 3.01
N GLY A 216 -7.91 -6.11 3.65
CA GLY A 216 -8.82 -7.17 3.18
C GLY A 216 -10.25 -7.10 3.68
N SER A 217 -10.63 -6.05 4.44
CA SER A 217 -11.89 -6.00 5.19
C SER A 217 -13.02 -5.29 4.43
N THR A 218 -13.30 -5.68 3.20
CA THR A 218 -14.46 -5.24 2.43
C THR A 218 -15.49 -6.36 2.28
N LYS A 219 -16.76 -6.01 2.05
CA LYS A 219 -17.82 -7.02 1.81
C LYS A 219 -17.48 -7.92 0.63
N GLU A 220 -16.98 -7.33 -0.44
CA GLU A 220 -16.59 -8.02 -1.66
C GLU A 220 -15.40 -8.96 -1.46
N ALA A 221 -14.38 -8.51 -0.69
CA ALA A 221 -13.24 -9.36 -0.36
C ALA A 221 -13.66 -10.54 0.52
N GLN A 222 -14.48 -10.30 1.56
CA GLN A 222 -14.97 -11.37 2.45
C GLN A 222 -15.78 -12.42 1.69
N MET A 223 -16.64 -11.99 0.76
CA MET A 223 -17.39 -12.90 -0.10
C MET A 223 -16.46 -13.73 -1.00
N LYS A 224 -15.48 -13.08 -1.66
CA LYS A 224 -14.50 -13.76 -2.52
C LYS A 224 -13.61 -14.72 -1.72
N ILE A 225 -13.21 -14.36 -0.51
CA ILE A 225 -12.45 -15.25 0.41
C ILE A 225 -13.26 -16.53 0.68
N GLY A 226 -14.56 -16.38 1.01
CA GLY A 226 -15.42 -17.52 1.27
C GLY A 226 -15.55 -18.46 0.06
N ILE A 227 -15.74 -17.92 -1.13
CA ILE A 227 -15.84 -18.70 -2.38
C ILE A 227 -14.50 -19.37 -2.71
N GLU A 228 -13.40 -18.62 -2.75
CA GLU A 228 -12.07 -19.15 -3.06
C GLU A 228 -11.63 -20.24 -2.07
N LEU A 229 -11.99 -20.09 -0.79
CA LEU A 229 -11.72 -21.10 0.23
C LEU A 229 -12.54 -22.37 0.00
N ALA A 230 -13.84 -22.23 -0.27
CA ALA A 230 -14.71 -23.38 -0.55
C ALA A 230 -14.22 -24.18 -1.77
N ASP A 231 -13.93 -23.50 -2.88
CA ASP A 231 -13.41 -24.11 -4.10
C ASP A 231 -12.07 -24.84 -3.86
N SER A 232 -11.18 -24.20 -3.07
CA SER A 232 -9.88 -24.78 -2.72
C SER A 232 -10.01 -26.03 -1.84
N ILE A 233 -10.98 -26.06 -0.90
CA ILE A 233 -11.26 -27.22 -0.05
C ILE A 233 -11.83 -28.35 -0.90
N ILE A 234 -12.80 -28.08 -1.76
CA ILE A 234 -13.42 -29.09 -2.67
C ILE A 234 -12.32 -29.70 -3.54
N THR A 235 -11.52 -28.87 -4.21
CA THR A 235 -10.41 -29.32 -5.05
C THR A 235 -9.41 -30.20 -4.28
N TYR A 236 -9.10 -29.83 -3.05
CA TYR A 236 -8.19 -30.61 -2.20
C TYR A 236 -8.78 -31.98 -1.85
N LEU A 237 -10.06 -32.05 -1.46
CA LEU A 237 -10.74 -33.33 -1.11
C LEU A 237 -10.91 -34.25 -2.31
N GLU A 238 -11.21 -33.70 -3.49
CA GLU A 238 -11.29 -34.48 -4.73
C GLU A 238 -9.94 -35.08 -5.14
N ALA A 239 -8.85 -34.36 -4.89
CA ALA A 239 -7.49 -34.80 -5.15
C ALA A 239 -6.93 -35.79 -4.10
N ASN A 240 -7.55 -35.88 -2.90
CA ASN A 240 -7.11 -36.69 -1.77
C ASN A 240 -8.31 -37.39 -1.13
N PRO A 241 -8.97 -38.35 -1.86
CA PRO A 241 -10.18 -39.04 -1.43
C PRO A 241 -9.96 -39.94 -0.19
#